data_c4763881be30a7b40ee680ffa58541a3
#
_entry.id   c4763881be30a7b40ee680ffa58541a3
#
_cell.length_a   1.000
_cell.length_b   1.000
_cell.length_c   1.000
_cell.angle_alpha   90.00
_cell.angle_beta   90.00
_cell.angle_gamma   90.00
#
_symmetry.space_group_name_H-M   'P 1'
#
loop_
_entity.id
_entity.type
_entity.pdbx_description
1 polymer ?
#
loop_
_entity_poly.entity_id
_entity_poly.type
_entity_poly.pdbx_seq_one_letter_code
_entity_poly.pdbx_strand_id
1 'polypeptide(L)'
;MLLKNNNKIDESNIPGHIAIIMDGNGRWAKKRGLSRSIGHKEGSRTLKKIVEACYKLGVKYLTVYAFSTENWSRPREEVDDLMKLLLEYLKNAERELKGKNIRIRVIGEKKNLSEEIIKEIERVQKNTEHIKGLDFIIALNYGGRQELVEAVSNIVKDVKSGLISEIDEDIISQRLYTSGIPDPDLLIRTSGEMRISNFLIWQCCYTEFYFCDVLWPDFNEDNLKEAIISYQGRQRRFGGVK
;
A
#
# COMPACT_ATOMS: atom_id res chain seq x y z
N MET A 1 -2.61 31.00 -16.67
CA MET A 1 -3.63 31.05 -15.61
C MET A 1 -2.92 30.64 -14.31
N LEU A 2 -2.59 31.61 -13.48
CA LEU A 2 -1.82 31.42 -12.24
C LEU A 2 -2.68 30.61 -11.26
N LEU A 3 -2.28 29.39 -10.98
CA LEU A 3 -2.86 28.57 -9.90
C LEU A 3 -2.70 29.37 -8.60
N LYS A 4 -3.81 29.81 -8.03
CA LYS A 4 -3.83 30.30 -6.64
C LYS A 4 -3.30 29.17 -5.77
N ASN A 5 -2.11 29.34 -5.19
CA ASN A 5 -1.54 28.48 -4.16
C ASN A 5 -2.46 28.52 -2.93
N ASN A 6 -3.52 27.75 -2.92
CA ASN A 6 -4.23 27.38 -1.71
C ASN A 6 -3.42 26.27 -1.05
N ASN A 7 -2.41 26.61 -0.26
CA ASN A 7 -1.60 25.66 0.54
C ASN A 7 -2.40 24.95 1.64
N LYS A 8 -3.74 25.01 1.60
CA LYS A 8 -4.61 24.41 2.61
C LYS A 8 -5.36 23.23 2.01
N ILE A 9 -5.29 22.10 2.71
CA ILE A 9 -6.08 20.89 2.37
C ILE A 9 -7.58 21.24 2.50
N ASP A 10 -8.35 20.83 1.50
CA ASP A 10 -9.79 20.77 1.58
C ASP A 10 -10.20 19.46 2.29
N GLU A 11 -10.65 19.57 3.54
CA GLU A 11 -11.06 18.42 4.37
C GLU A 11 -12.29 17.69 3.82
N SER A 12 -13.07 18.33 2.94
CA SER A 12 -14.24 17.70 2.30
C SER A 12 -13.88 16.84 1.09
N ASN A 13 -12.63 16.92 0.59
CA ASN A 13 -12.14 16.22 -0.60
C ASN A 13 -10.84 15.45 -0.33
N ILE A 14 -10.80 14.74 0.79
CA ILE A 14 -9.68 13.83 1.11
C ILE A 14 -9.82 12.54 0.29
N PRO A 15 -8.74 12.04 -0.37
CA PRO A 15 -8.79 10.74 -1.04
C PRO A 15 -9.17 9.65 -0.03
N GLY A 16 -10.21 8.87 -0.36
CA GLY A 16 -10.70 7.80 0.51
C GLY A 16 -9.70 6.66 0.64
N HIS A 17 -8.97 6.36 -0.44
CA HIS A 17 -7.93 5.33 -0.47
C HIS A 17 -6.64 5.90 -1.07
N ILE A 18 -5.56 5.84 -0.28
CA ILE A 18 -4.20 6.20 -0.70
C ILE A 18 -3.35 4.93 -0.81
N ALA A 19 -2.69 4.74 -1.94
CA ALA A 19 -1.69 3.69 -2.13
C ALA A 19 -0.28 4.30 -2.17
N ILE A 20 0.73 3.67 -1.53
CA ILE A 20 2.09 4.21 -1.46
C ILE A 20 3.12 3.16 -1.85
N ILE A 21 3.98 3.50 -2.83
CA ILE A 21 5.21 2.78 -3.15
C ILE A 21 6.35 3.47 -2.41
N MET A 22 6.82 2.84 -1.34
CA MET A 22 7.83 3.33 -0.40
C MET A 22 9.25 3.13 -0.95
N ASP A 23 9.60 3.87 -2.02
CA ASP A 23 10.88 3.73 -2.69
C ASP A 23 11.94 4.70 -2.15
N GLY A 24 13.22 4.28 -2.23
CA GLY A 24 14.36 5.13 -1.90
C GLY A 24 15.12 4.77 -0.63
N ASN A 25 14.71 3.76 0.16
CA ASN A 25 15.39 3.36 1.41
C ASN A 25 16.88 3.09 1.21
N GLY A 26 17.23 2.29 0.20
CA GLY A 26 18.62 1.96 -0.11
C GLY A 26 19.43 3.16 -0.62
N ARG A 27 18.82 4.02 -1.45
CA ARG A 27 19.46 5.26 -1.95
C ARG A 27 19.71 6.25 -0.82
N TRP A 28 18.78 6.36 0.10
CA TRP A 28 18.90 7.18 1.30
C TRP A 28 20.09 6.75 2.17
N ALA A 29 20.22 5.45 2.44
CA ALA A 29 21.32 4.88 3.21
C ALA A 29 22.65 5.10 2.49
N LYS A 30 22.74 4.79 1.19
CA LYS A 30 23.96 5.00 0.39
C LYS A 30 24.44 6.44 0.40
N LYS A 31 23.54 7.44 0.28
CA LYS A 31 23.89 8.87 0.35
C LYS A 31 24.51 9.27 1.70
N ARG A 32 24.30 8.47 2.75
CA ARG A 32 24.79 8.71 4.12
C ARG A 32 25.91 7.77 4.56
N GLY A 33 26.43 6.94 3.65
CA GLY A 33 27.44 5.94 3.98
C GLY A 33 26.95 4.81 4.90
N LEU A 34 25.63 4.59 4.95
CA LEU A 34 24.97 3.62 5.83
C LEU A 34 24.59 2.34 5.06
N SER A 35 24.38 1.24 5.80
CA SER A 35 23.86 0.00 5.22
C SER A 35 22.39 0.13 4.76
N ARG A 36 21.99 -0.66 3.77
CA ARG A 36 20.58 -0.69 3.30
C ARG A 36 19.60 -1.03 4.42
N SER A 37 19.99 -1.90 5.33
CA SER A 37 19.21 -2.30 6.51
C SER A 37 18.83 -1.09 7.38
N ILE A 38 19.77 -0.16 7.60
CA ILE A 38 19.50 1.10 8.31
C ILE A 38 18.46 1.96 7.53
N GLY A 39 18.59 2.02 6.20
CA GLY A 39 17.61 2.73 5.37
C GLY A 39 16.20 2.15 5.51
N HIS A 40 16.05 0.82 5.51
CA HIS A 40 14.76 0.16 5.72
C HIS A 40 14.21 0.39 7.13
N LYS A 41 15.07 0.40 8.15
CA LYS A 41 14.67 0.72 9.53
C LYS A 41 14.15 2.16 9.66
N GLU A 42 14.82 3.13 9.05
CA GLU A 42 14.31 4.51 9.01
C GLU A 42 13.00 4.61 8.21
N GLY A 43 12.91 3.92 7.06
CA GLY A 43 11.67 3.85 6.29
C GLY A 43 10.49 3.27 7.08
N SER A 44 10.72 2.32 7.99
CA SER A 44 9.66 1.80 8.87
C SER A 44 9.21 2.84 9.92
N ARG A 45 10.11 3.70 10.38
CA ARG A 45 9.76 4.83 11.27
C ARG A 45 8.93 5.89 10.54
N THR A 46 9.28 6.17 9.29
CA THR A 46 8.51 7.05 8.42
C THR A 46 7.11 6.48 8.19
N LEU A 47 7.00 5.17 7.90
CA LEU A 47 5.69 4.51 7.72
C LEU A 47 4.76 4.75 8.90
N LYS A 48 5.24 4.60 10.14
CA LYS A 48 4.41 4.85 11.34
C LYS A 48 3.86 6.27 11.37
N LYS A 49 4.68 7.27 11.06
CA LYS A 49 4.26 8.68 11.02
C LYS A 49 3.22 8.92 9.93
N ILE A 50 3.40 8.31 8.76
CA ILE A 50 2.46 8.46 7.64
C ILE A 50 1.13 7.76 7.91
N VAL A 51 1.13 6.57 8.52
CA VAL A 51 -0.10 5.90 8.98
C VAL A 51 -0.88 6.80 9.94
N GLU A 52 -0.19 7.42 10.90
CA GLU A 52 -0.82 8.37 11.84
C GLU A 52 -1.35 9.63 11.15
N ALA A 53 -0.61 10.17 10.18
CA ALA A 53 -1.04 11.33 9.40
C ALA A 53 -2.29 11.00 8.56
N CYS A 54 -2.31 9.86 7.87
CA CYS A 54 -3.47 9.38 7.12
C CYS A 54 -4.70 9.22 8.03
N TYR A 55 -4.51 8.60 9.23
CA TYR A 55 -5.59 8.47 10.21
C TYR A 55 -6.16 9.83 10.65
N LYS A 56 -5.29 10.80 10.99
CA LYS A 56 -5.70 12.15 11.40
C LYS A 56 -6.41 12.93 10.29
N LEU A 57 -6.00 12.73 9.04
CA LEU A 57 -6.60 13.37 7.86
C LEU A 57 -7.93 12.72 7.44
N GLY A 58 -8.34 11.61 8.06
CA GLY A 58 -9.61 10.95 7.76
C GLY A 58 -9.58 10.04 6.53
N VAL A 59 -8.38 9.66 6.05
CA VAL A 59 -8.20 8.63 5.03
C VAL A 59 -8.82 7.32 5.52
N LYS A 60 -9.57 6.63 4.66
CA LYS A 60 -10.27 5.39 5.03
C LYS A 60 -9.44 4.14 4.77
N TYR A 61 -8.65 4.14 3.70
CA TYR A 61 -7.81 3.03 3.29
C TYR A 61 -6.41 3.53 2.96
N LEU A 62 -5.39 2.88 3.50
CA LEU A 62 -4.00 3.13 3.17
C LEU A 62 -3.34 1.81 2.79
N THR A 63 -2.98 1.65 1.52
CA THR A 63 -2.23 0.47 1.05
C THR A 63 -0.77 0.83 0.82
N VAL A 64 0.15 0.07 1.42
CA VAL A 64 1.59 0.28 1.25
C VAL A 64 2.26 -0.93 0.61
N TYR A 65 3.18 -0.70 -0.32
CA TYR A 65 3.96 -1.73 -0.98
C TYR A 65 5.17 -2.08 -0.12
N ALA A 66 5.01 -3.07 0.76
CA ALA A 66 6.06 -3.45 1.72
C ALA A 66 7.11 -4.40 1.12
N PHE A 67 6.67 -5.40 0.32
CA PHE A 67 7.56 -6.37 -0.32
C PHE A 67 6.91 -6.94 -1.58
N SER A 68 7.59 -6.77 -2.73
CA SER A 68 7.12 -7.30 -4.01
C SER A 68 7.62 -8.72 -4.26
N THR A 69 6.93 -9.47 -5.14
CA THR A 69 7.39 -10.79 -5.60
C THR A 69 8.79 -10.73 -6.24
N GLU A 70 9.14 -9.64 -6.91
CA GLU A 70 10.45 -9.43 -7.51
C GLU A 70 11.56 -9.22 -6.48
N ASN A 71 11.23 -8.82 -5.25
CA ASN A 71 12.22 -8.59 -4.19
C ASN A 71 12.91 -9.87 -3.71
N TRP A 72 12.34 -11.05 -3.96
CA TRP A 72 13.02 -12.33 -3.70
C TRP A 72 14.31 -12.51 -4.50
N SER A 73 14.49 -11.79 -5.60
CA SER A 73 15.73 -11.79 -6.40
C SER A 73 16.87 -10.96 -5.79
N ARG A 74 16.61 -10.24 -4.70
CA ARG A 74 17.64 -9.48 -3.97
C ARG A 74 18.63 -10.40 -3.25
N PRO A 75 19.82 -9.89 -2.84
CA PRO A 75 20.73 -10.66 -2.01
C PRO A 75 20.01 -11.22 -0.77
N ARG A 76 20.29 -12.49 -0.45
CA ARG A 76 19.59 -13.21 0.63
C ARG A 76 19.65 -12.47 1.97
N GLU A 77 20.80 -11.90 2.30
CA GLU A 77 20.99 -11.12 3.52
C GLU A 77 20.01 -9.92 3.60
N GLU A 78 19.80 -9.20 2.48
CA GLU A 78 18.83 -8.08 2.41
C GLU A 78 17.40 -8.60 2.61
N VAL A 79 17.04 -9.73 2.01
CA VAL A 79 15.71 -10.34 2.17
C VAL A 79 15.49 -10.78 3.62
N ASP A 80 16.48 -11.45 4.23
CA ASP A 80 16.41 -11.90 5.62
C ASP A 80 16.23 -10.72 6.59
N ASP A 81 16.94 -9.62 6.36
CA ASP A 81 16.80 -8.39 7.16
C ASP A 81 15.42 -7.75 7.01
N LEU A 82 14.87 -7.72 5.79
CA LEU A 82 13.51 -7.22 5.55
C LEU A 82 12.45 -8.08 6.23
N MET A 83 12.58 -9.40 6.20
CA MET A 83 11.65 -10.32 6.86
C MET A 83 11.72 -10.20 8.39
N LYS A 84 12.91 -10.01 8.98
CA LYS A 84 13.09 -9.73 10.42
C LYS A 84 12.40 -8.41 10.80
N LEU A 85 12.62 -7.35 10.03
CA LEU A 85 12.02 -6.04 10.28
C LEU A 85 10.49 -6.09 10.19
N LEU A 86 9.95 -6.83 9.20
CA LEU A 86 8.52 -7.06 9.06
C LEU A 86 7.96 -7.80 10.28
N LEU A 87 8.61 -8.88 10.70
CA LEU A 87 8.19 -9.65 11.87
C LEU A 87 8.18 -8.79 13.14
N GLU A 88 9.24 -7.99 13.34
CA GLU A 88 9.30 -7.03 14.45
C GLU A 88 8.14 -6.03 14.39
N TYR A 89 7.83 -5.52 13.18
CA TYR A 89 6.71 -4.61 12.98
C TYR A 89 5.38 -5.26 13.34
N LEU A 90 5.09 -6.47 12.84
CA LEU A 90 3.85 -7.20 13.12
C LEU A 90 3.68 -7.49 14.61
N LYS A 91 4.75 -7.96 15.28
CA LYS A 91 4.74 -8.23 16.73
C LYS A 91 4.43 -6.99 17.57
N ASN A 92 4.84 -5.82 17.12
CA ASN A 92 4.67 -4.55 17.84
C ASN A 92 3.44 -3.75 17.41
N ALA A 93 2.80 -4.10 16.28
CA ALA A 93 1.78 -3.29 15.62
C ALA A 93 0.63 -2.90 16.56
N GLU A 94 0.07 -3.85 17.29
CA GLU A 94 -1.05 -3.57 18.21
C GLU A 94 -0.66 -2.60 19.34
N ARG A 95 0.54 -2.76 19.90
CA ARG A 95 1.03 -1.86 20.96
C ARG A 95 1.23 -0.44 20.42
N GLU A 96 1.77 -0.33 19.21
CA GLU A 96 2.08 0.95 18.57
C GLU A 96 0.84 1.69 18.06
N LEU A 97 -0.21 0.94 17.70
CA LEU A 97 -1.49 1.47 17.24
C LEU A 97 -2.55 1.53 18.33
N LYS A 98 -2.17 1.18 19.58
CA LYS A 98 -3.10 1.21 20.74
C LYS A 98 -3.76 2.58 20.88
N GLY A 99 -5.09 2.58 21.01
CA GLY A 99 -5.89 3.79 21.15
C GLY A 99 -6.19 4.51 19.83
N LYS A 100 -5.77 3.95 18.68
CA LYS A 100 -6.14 4.43 17.36
C LYS A 100 -7.09 3.44 16.70
N ASN A 101 -8.08 3.95 15.98
CA ASN A 101 -9.02 3.11 15.25
C ASN A 101 -8.41 2.71 13.90
N ILE A 102 -7.43 1.79 13.95
CA ILE A 102 -6.70 1.29 12.77
C ILE A 102 -6.84 -0.22 12.70
N ARG A 103 -7.43 -0.72 11.63
CA ARG A 103 -7.50 -2.13 11.28
C ARG A 103 -6.32 -2.50 10.39
N ILE A 104 -5.65 -3.61 10.64
CA ILE A 104 -4.55 -4.10 9.83
C ILE A 104 -5.05 -5.22 8.92
N ARG A 105 -4.71 -5.10 7.63
CA ARG A 105 -4.91 -6.15 6.62
C ARG A 105 -3.60 -6.42 5.91
N VAL A 106 -3.37 -7.66 5.51
CA VAL A 106 -2.20 -8.04 4.70
C VAL A 106 -2.71 -8.70 3.43
N ILE A 107 -2.24 -8.22 2.28
CA ILE A 107 -2.56 -8.76 0.96
C ILE A 107 -1.29 -9.29 0.28
N GLY A 108 -1.45 -10.32 -0.56
CA GLY A 108 -0.38 -11.00 -1.30
C GLY A 108 -0.25 -12.47 -0.94
N GLU A 109 0.69 -13.15 -1.56
CA GLU A 109 0.90 -14.59 -1.40
C GLU A 109 1.56 -14.94 -0.06
N LYS A 110 1.04 -15.97 0.63
CA LYS A 110 1.70 -16.53 1.83
C LYS A 110 2.89 -17.44 1.50
N LYS A 111 3.01 -17.85 0.24
CA LYS A 111 4.09 -18.71 -0.23
C LYS A 111 5.46 -18.08 0.04
N ASN A 112 6.44 -18.90 0.45
CA ASN A 112 7.79 -18.49 0.81
C ASN A 112 7.93 -17.61 2.07
N LEU A 113 6.84 -17.25 2.75
CA LEU A 113 6.89 -16.63 4.06
C LEU A 113 7.11 -17.72 5.13
N SER A 114 7.85 -17.38 6.20
CA SER A 114 8.00 -18.31 7.33
C SER A 114 6.68 -18.50 8.07
N GLU A 115 6.51 -19.67 8.70
CA GLU A 115 5.33 -19.94 9.52
C GLU A 115 5.14 -18.90 10.64
N GLU A 116 6.23 -18.39 11.19
CA GLU A 116 6.18 -17.36 12.24
C GLU A 116 5.57 -16.06 11.71
N ILE A 117 5.97 -15.61 10.50
CA ILE A 117 5.38 -14.43 9.87
C ILE A 117 3.90 -14.66 9.57
N ILE A 118 3.53 -15.83 9.05
CA ILE A 118 2.13 -16.17 8.74
C ILE A 118 1.27 -16.13 10.00
N LYS A 119 1.73 -16.72 11.10
CA LYS A 119 1.03 -16.70 12.40
C LYS A 119 0.84 -15.28 12.93
N GLU A 120 1.87 -14.43 12.82
CA GLU A 120 1.76 -13.03 13.26
C GLU A 120 0.82 -12.20 12.38
N ILE A 121 0.78 -12.45 11.07
CA ILE A 121 -0.19 -11.84 10.17
C ILE A 121 -1.62 -12.21 10.60
N GLU A 122 -1.89 -13.50 10.80
CA GLU A 122 -3.20 -13.99 11.21
C GLU A 122 -3.62 -13.42 12.56
N ARG A 123 -2.69 -13.39 13.52
CA ARG A 123 -2.91 -12.83 14.85
C ARG A 123 -3.30 -11.35 14.78
N VAL A 124 -2.52 -10.53 14.09
CA VAL A 124 -2.75 -9.08 14.03
C VAL A 124 -4.02 -8.73 13.25
N GLN A 125 -4.32 -9.45 12.18
CA GLN A 125 -5.56 -9.25 11.43
C GLN A 125 -6.79 -9.59 12.29
N LYS A 126 -6.79 -10.75 12.97
CA LYS A 126 -7.88 -11.18 13.85
C LYS A 126 -8.10 -10.19 15.00
N ASN A 127 -7.03 -9.73 15.64
CA ASN A 127 -7.11 -8.83 16.78
C ASN A 127 -7.59 -7.41 16.40
N THR A 128 -7.50 -7.04 15.13
CA THR A 128 -7.92 -5.71 14.62
C THR A 128 -9.14 -5.75 13.72
N GLU A 129 -9.71 -6.92 13.39
CA GLU A 129 -10.81 -7.06 12.42
C GLU A 129 -12.09 -6.30 12.80
N HIS A 130 -12.35 -6.16 14.10
CA HIS A 130 -13.51 -5.46 14.63
C HIS A 130 -13.36 -3.93 14.65
N ILE A 131 -12.16 -3.41 14.41
CA ILE A 131 -11.87 -1.98 14.48
C ILE A 131 -12.43 -1.29 13.22
N LYS A 132 -13.16 -0.20 13.44
CA LYS A 132 -13.70 0.66 12.37
C LYS A 132 -12.94 1.99 12.38
N GLY A 133 -12.30 2.33 11.27
CA GLY A 133 -11.50 3.55 11.14
C GLY A 133 -10.66 3.54 9.88
N LEU A 134 -9.35 3.63 10.01
CA LEU A 134 -8.41 3.47 8.91
C LEU A 134 -8.13 1.98 8.69
N ASP A 135 -8.45 1.45 7.50
CA ASP A 135 -7.94 0.15 7.03
C ASP A 135 -6.51 0.36 6.53
N PHE A 136 -5.53 -0.15 7.29
CA PHE A 136 -4.12 -0.13 6.91
C PHE A 136 -3.76 -1.46 6.25
N ILE A 137 -3.50 -1.43 4.94
CA ILE A 137 -3.26 -2.59 4.10
C ILE A 137 -1.77 -2.68 3.76
N ILE A 138 -1.16 -3.82 4.07
CA ILE A 138 0.24 -4.12 3.80
C ILE A 138 0.31 -5.10 2.63
N ALA A 139 0.75 -4.64 1.45
CA ALA A 139 1.02 -5.51 0.31
C ALA A 139 2.38 -6.19 0.51
N LEU A 140 2.34 -7.46 0.88
CA LEU A 140 3.48 -8.29 1.24
C LEU A 140 3.57 -9.50 0.32
N ASN A 141 4.76 -9.75 -0.25
CA ASN A 141 4.94 -10.78 -1.26
C ASN A 141 3.89 -10.64 -2.38
N TYR A 142 3.68 -9.39 -2.79
CA TYR A 142 2.63 -9.00 -3.70
C TYR A 142 3.17 -8.69 -5.10
N GLY A 143 2.41 -9.07 -6.11
CA GLY A 143 2.63 -8.68 -7.50
C GLY A 143 1.29 -8.71 -8.25
N GLY A 144 0.91 -7.62 -8.90
CA GLY A 144 -0.41 -7.50 -9.53
C GLY A 144 -0.64 -8.51 -10.66
N ARG A 145 0.41 -8.88 -11.42
CA ARG A 145 0.29 -9.96 -12.42
C ARG A 145 0.02 -11.31 -11.76
N GLN A 146 0.68 -11.58 -10.64
CA GLN A 146 0.52 -12.81 -9.86
C GLN A 146 -0.91 -12.89 -9.28
N GLU A 147 -1.37 -11.79 -8.69
CA GLU A 147 -2.73 -11.65 -8.17
C GLU A 147 -3.78 -11.97 -9.25
N LEU A 148 -3.64 -11.40 -10.47
CA LEU A 148 -4.54 -11.68 -11.59
C LEU A 148 -4.51 -13.16 -12.00
N VAL A 149 -3.33 -13.78 -12.09
CA VAL A 149 -3.21 -15.21 -12.42
C VAL A 149 -3.90 -16.09 -11.39
N GLU A 150 -3.76 -15.75 -10.10
CA GLU A 150 -4.44 -16.49 -9.03
C GLU A 150 -5.95 -16.26 -9.05
N ALA A 151 -6.42 -15.03 -9.25
CA ALA A 151 -7.84 -14.70 -9.39
C ALA A 151 -8.48 -15.50 -10.54
N VAL A 152 -7.85 -15.47 -11.73
CA VAL A 152 -8.32 -16.24 -12.90
C VAL A 152 -8.32 -17.75 -12.60
N SER A 153 -7.28 -18.27 -11.93
CA SER A 153 -7.21 -19.69 -11.58
C SER A 153 -8.34 -20.11 -10.65
N ASN A 154 -8.73 -19.25 -9.71
CA ASN A 154 -9.85 -19.50 -8.81
C ASN A 154 -11.19 -19.39 -9.54
N ILE A 155 -11.38 -18.41 -10.42
CA ILE A 155 -12.58 -18.28 -11.27
C ILE A 155 -12.76 -19.53 -12.13
N VAL A 156 -11.70 -20.07 -12.75
CA VAL A 156 -11.77 -21.31 -13.54
C VAL A 156 -12.24 -22.50 -12.71
N LYS A 157 -11.82 -22.61 -11.44
CA LYS A 157 -12.32 -23.64 -10.54
C LYS A 157 -13.81 -23.48 -10.24
N ASP A 158 -14.23 -22.25 -9.97
CA ASP A 158 -15.61 -21.91 -9.66
C ASP A 158 -16.54 -22.15 -10.86
N VAL A 159 -16.11 -21.82 -12.07
CA VAL A 159 -16.84 -22.14 -13.32
C VAL A 159 -16.96 -23.66 -13.51
N LYS A 160 -15.86 -24.42 -13.33
CA LYS A 160 -15.87 -25.89 -13.47
C LYS A 160 -16.78 -26.59 -12.44
N SER A 161 -16.93 -25.99 -11.25
CA SER A 161 -17.83 -26.49 -10.20
C SER A 161 -19.28 -26.02 -10.35
N GLY A 162 -19.58 -25.19 -11.34
CA GLY A 162 -20.91 -24.64 -11.58
C GLY A 162 -21.32 -23.52 -10.62
N LEU A 163 -20.39 -22.98 -9.85
CA LEU A 163 -20.65 -21.87 -8.93
C LEU A 163 -20.79 -20.53 -9.66
N ILE A 164 -20.15 -20.37 -10.81
CA ILE A 164 -20.16 -19.17 -11.65
C ILE A 164 -20.48 -19.60 -13.09
N SER A 165 -21.44 -18.91 -13.74
CA SER A 165 -21.83 -19.14 -15.13
C SER A 165 -21.31 -18.08 -16.10
N GLU A 166 -21.14 -16.84 -15.63
CA GLU A 166 -20.66 -15.70 -16.41
C GLU A 166 -19.54 -15.01 -15.67
N ILE A 167 -18.64 -14.37 -16.41
CA ILE A 167 -17.48 -13.67 -15.84
C ILE A 167 -17.56 -12.21 -16.24
N ASP A 168 -17.56 -11.32 -15.25
CA ASP A 168 -17.53 -9.87 -15.39
C ASP A 168 -16.43 -9.24 -14.53
N GLU A 169 -16.33 -7.93 -14.54
CA GLU A 169 -15.34 -7.17 -13.77
C GLU A 169 -15.54 -7.33 -12.26
N ASP A 170 -16.80 -7.47 -11.80
CA ASP A 170 -17.12 -7.64 -10.38
C ASP A 170 -16.64 -8.99 -9.87
N ILE A 171 -16.84 -10.06 -10.65
CA ILE A 171 -16.34 -11.39 -10.30
C ILE A 171 -14.83 -11.42 -10.23
N ILE A 172 -14.12 -10.77 -11.16
CA ILE A 172 -12.67 -10.63 -11.09
C ILE A 172 -12.28 -9.89 -9.82
N SER A 173 -12.87 -8.73 -9.56
CA SER A 173 -12.58 -7.89 -8.39
C SER A 173 -12.81 -8.62 -7.08
N GLN A 174 -13.84 -9.48 -6.99
CA GLN A 174 -14.13 -10.33 -5.83
C GLN A 174 -13.10 -11.45 -5.60
N ARG A 175 -12.29 -11.80 -6.59
CA ARG A 175 -11.24 -12.83 -6.49
C ARG A 175 -9.83 -12.27 -6.31
N LEU A 176 -9.68 -10.94 -6.37
CA LEU A 176 -8.42 -10.26 -6.07
C LEU A 176 -8.15 -10.25 -4.55
N TYR A 177 -6.90 -10.10 -4.18
CA TYR A 177 -6.49 -9.92 -2.77
C TYR A 177 -7.11 -8.70 -2.12
N THR A 178 -7.49 -7.70 -2.94
CA THR A 178 -8.15 -6.46 -2.54
C THR A 178 -9.67 -6.56 -2.45
N SER A 179 -10.24 -7.76 -2.53
CA SER A 179 -11.70 -7.95 -2.38
C SER A 179 -12.25 -7.23 -1.15
N GLY A 180 -13.29 -6.42 -1.35
CA GLY A 180 -13.90 -5.59 -0.29
C GLY A 180 -13.07 -4.37 0.12
N ILE A 181 -12.03 -4.00 -0.64
CA ILE A 181 -11.29 -2.75 -0.53
C ILE A 181 -11.58 -1.95 -1.80
N PRO A 182 -11.98 -0.68 -1.72
CA PRO A 182 -12.17 0.16 -2.91
C PRO A 182 -10.84 0.41 -3.62
N ASP A 183 -10.90 0.71 -4.91
CA ASP A 183 -9.73 1.10 -5.68
C ASP A 183 -9.07 2.37 -5.13
N PRO A 184 -7.75 2.54 -5.28
CA PRO A 184 -7.05 3.73 -4.81
C PRO A 184 -7.50 4.98 -5.57
N ASP A 185 -7.78 6.06 -4.85
CA ASP A 185 -7.97 7.38 -5.43
C ASP A 185 -6.65 8.03 -5.81
N LEU A 186 -5.61 7.83 -4.99
CA LEU A 186 -4.29 8.42 -5.13
C LEU A 186 -3.21 7.36 -4.90
N LEU A 187 -2.28 7.23 -5.85
CA LEU A 187 -1.05 6.47 -5.68
C LEU A 187 0.14 7.41 -5.61
N ILE A 188 0.89 7.31 -4.51
CA ILE A 188 2.11 8.08 -4.27
C ILE A 188 3.31 7.17 -4.47
N ARG A 189 4.31 7.61 -5.25
CA ARG A 189 5.62 6.97 -5.30
C ARG A 189 6.72 7.97 -5.03
N THR A 190 7.58 7.64 -4.09
CA THR A 190 8.75 8.42 -3.69
C THR A 190 9.96 8.11 -4.58
N SER A 191 10.99 8.95 -4.51
CA SER A 191 12.33 8.76 -5.08
C SER A 191 12.49 9.00 -6.60
N GLY A 192 11.56 9.74 -7.24
CA GLY A 192 11.69 10.19 -8.63
C GLY A 192 11.37 9.14 -9.71
N GLU A 193 10.92 7.94 -9.32
CA GLU A 193 10.61 6.86 -10.26
C GLU A 193 9.15 6.93 -10.71
N MET A 194 8.91 7.02 -12.03
CA MET A 194 7.58 7.21 -12.63
C MET A 194 7.02 5.89 -13.20
N ARG A 195 6.84 4.89 -12.37
CA ARG A 195 6.25 3.58 -12.73
C ARG A 195 5.59 2.95 -11.50
N ILE A 196 4.64 2.04 -11.71
CA ILE A 196 3.91 1.35 -10.62
C ILE A 196 4.57 0.02 -10.20
N SER A 197 5.54 -0.48 -10.95
CA SER A 197 6.33 -1.68 -10.62
C SER A 197 5.46 -2.88 -10.20
N ASN A 198 4.49 -3.24 -11.01
CA ASN A 198 3.59 -4.37 -10.77
C ASN A 198 2.70 -4.22 -9.51
N PHE A 199 2.49 -2.99 -9.01
CA PHE A 199 1.67 -2.71 -7.85
C PHE A 199 0.25 -2.32 -8.26
N LEU A 200 -0.78 -3.03 -7.75
CA LEU A 200 -2.21 -2.75 -7.90
C LEU A 200 -2.63 -2.45 -9.36
N ILE A 201 -2.17 -3.29 -10.32
CA ILE A 201 -2.35 -3.01 -11.76
C ILE A 201 -3.81 -3.01 -12.19
N TRP A 202 -4.68 -3.84 -11.61
CA TRP A 202 -6.11 -3.84 -11.85
C TRP A 202 -6.78 -2.63 -11.20
N GLN A 203 -6.46 -2.40 -9.95
CA GLN A 203 -7.10 -1.40 -9.10
C GLN A 203 -6.72 0.05 -9.47
N CYS A 204 -5.61 0.25 -10.20
CA CYS A 204 -5.11 1.58 -10.53
C CYS A 204 -5.69 2.16 -11.84
N CYS A 205 -6.73 1.57 -12.44
CA CYS A 205 -7.27 2.00 -13.73
C CYS A 205 -7.71 3.47 -13.77
N TYR A 206 -8.25 4.00 -12.66
CA TYR A 206 -8.70 5.39 -12.54
C TYR A 206 -8.01 6.14 -11.40
N THR A 207 -6.88 5.62 -10.93
CA THR A 207 -6.10 6.21 -9.84
C THR A 207 -5.33 7.44 -10.33
N GLU A 208 -5.31 8.50 -9.54
CA GLU A 208 -4.43 9.64 -9.77
C GLU A 208 -3.01 9.33 -9.24
N PHE A 209 -1.98 9.63 -10.04
CA PHE A 209 -0.58 9.36 -9.65
C PHE A 209 0.11 10.63 -9.17
N TYR A 210 0.86 10.51 -8.07
CA TYR A 210 1.75 11.54 -7.57
C TYR A 210 3.17 10.97 -7.40
N PHE A 211 4.12 11.50 -8.17
CA PHE A 211 5.53 11.11 -8.12
C PHE A 211 6.33 12.26 -7.51
N CYS A 212 7.22 11.96 -6.55
CA CYS A 212 8.10 12.96 -5.94
C CYS A 212 9.52 12.44 -5.79
N ASP A 213 10.49 13.36 -5.80
CA ASP A 213 11.92 13.06 -5.70
C ASP A 213 12.38 12.72 -4.28
N VAL A 214 11.56 13.01 -3.27
CA VAL A 214 11.86 12.74 -1.87
C VAL A 214 12.07 11.24 -1.67
N LEU A 215 13.17 10.85 -1.02
CA LEU A 215 13.43 9.45 -0.66
C LEU A 215 12.53 9.05 0.52
N TRP A 216 12.00 7.82 0.53
CA TRP A 216 11.02 7.40 1.52
C TRP A 216 11.39 7.71 2.99
N PRO A 217 12.62 7.48 3.48
CA PRO A 217 12.96 7.83 4.87
C PRO A 217 12.84 9.32 5.21
N ASP A 218 12.96 10.21 4.21
CA ASP A 218 12.82 11.66 4.38
C ASP A 218 11.39 12.17 4.08
N PHE A 219 10.48 11.30 3.61
CA PHE A 219 9.09 11.63 3.34
C PHE A 219 8.34 11.89 4.65
N ASN A 220 7.55 12.94 4.70
CA ASN A 220 6.88 13.38 5.92
C ASN A 220 5.42 13.81 5.69
N GLU A 221 4.77 14.29 6.75
CA GLU A 221 3.37 14.72 6.70
C GLU A 221 3.14 15.88 5.72
N ASP A 222 4.09 16.80 5.57
CA ASP A 222 3.93 17.91 4.64
C ASP A 222 3.99 17.43 3.20
N ASN A 223 4.85 16.46 2.87
CA ASN A 223 4.87 15.83 1.54
C ASN A 223 3.58 15.05 1.26
N LEU A 224 3.00 14.38 2.27
CA LEU A 224 1.70 13.75 2.14
C LEU A 224 0.60 14.78 1.83
N LYS A 225 0.60 15.91 2.54
CA LYS A 225 -0.33 17.02 2.29
C LYS A 225 -0.18 17.60 0.89
N GLU A 226 1.06 17.79 0.41
CA GLU A 226 1.33 18.23 -0.97
C GLU A 226 0.74 17.27 -2.01
N ALA A 227 0.89 15.96 -1.80
CA ALA A 227 0.31 14.93 -2.66
C ALA A 227 -1.23 15.00 -2.68
N ILE A 228 -1.85 15.19 -1.51
CA ILE A 228 -3.31 15.34 -1.39
C ILE A 228 -3.79 16.64 -2.06
N ILE A 229 -3.11 17.77 -1.86
CA ILE A 229 -3.44 19.03 -2.53
C ILE A 229 -3.32 18.91 -4.05
N SER A 230 -2.28 18.20 -4.54
CA SER A 230 -2.13 17.90 -5.97
C SER A 230 -3.31 17.09 -6.51
N TYR A 231 -3.77 16.09 -5.76
CA TYR A 231 -4.96 15.30 -6.09
C TYR A 231 -6.22 16.17 -6.13
N GLN A 232 -6.43 17.03 -5.14
CA GLN A 232 -7.59 17.91 -5.03
C GLN A 232 -7.69 18.94 -6.16
N GLY A 233 -6.56 19.31 -6.75
CA GLY A 233 -6.49 20.21 -7.91
C GLY A 233 -6.87 19.55 -9.25
N ARG A 234 -7.10 18.24 -9.29
CA ARG A 234 -7.40 17.50 -10.53
C ARG A 234 -8.91 17.31 -10.73
N GLN A 235 -9.32 17.27 -12.01
CA GLN A 235 -10.69 16.97 -12.39
C GLN A 235 -10.78 15.50 -12.82
N ARG A 236 -11.37 14.65 -11.97
CA ARG A 236 -11.61 13.23 -12.29
C ARG A 236 -12.85 13.13 -13.18
N ARG A 237 -12.72 12.61 -14.40
CA ARG A 237 -13.80 12.57 -15.41
C ARG A 237 -14.37 11.17 -15.65
N PHE A 238 -13.74 10.09 -15.19
CA PHE A 238 -14.16 8.68 -15.35
C PHE A 238 -14.73 8.37 -16.75
N GLY A 239 -14.12 8.95 -17.81
CA GLY A 239 -14.56 8.77 -19.19
C GLY A 239 -15.81 9.58 -19.60
N GLY A 240 -16.45 10.33 -18.71
CA GLY A 240 -17.60 11.17 -19.02
C GLY A 240 -17.18 12.52 -19.63
N VAL A 241 -17.93 12.98 -20.64
CA VAL A 241 -17.83 14.36 -21.18
C VAL A 241 -18.81 15.22 -20.40
N LYS A 242 -18.33 16.28 -19.76
CA LYS A 242 -19.17 17.38 -19.26
C LYS A 242 -19.04 18.57 -20.16
#